data_7e6c1e978d20fbbbcb1b78a13ccffebe
#
_entry.id   7e6c1e978d20fbbbcb1b78a13ccffebe
#
_cell.length_a   1.000
_cell.length_b   1.000
_cell.length_c   1.000
_cell.angle_alpha   90.00
_cell.angle_beta   90.00
_cell.angle_gamma   90.00
#
_symmetry.space_group_name_H-M   'P 1'
#
loop_
_entity.id
_entity.type
_entity.pdbx_description
1 polymer ?
#
loop_
_entity_poly.entity_id
_entity_poly.type
_entity_poly.pdbx_seq_one_letter_code
_entity_poly.pdbx_strand_id
1 'polypeptide(L)'
;MIRGLSRILGALIAPAVVITVASVAAPSLSAATPDGKQVFLDQKCNMCHAVSSAGITPTSKIKAPDLAGLASKEDPAFITKFLKKEADKNGKKHLKNFTGTDEDLAAVVAWLQKQTEPAKK
;
A
#
# COMPACT_ATOMS: atom_id res chain seq x y z
N MET A 1 -1.81 92.18 -0.23
CA MET A 1 -3.24 92.00 0.03
C MET A 1 -3.67 90.74 -0.76
N ILE A 2 -3.76 89.69 -0.15
CA ILE A 2 -4.93 88.98 0.35
C ILE A 2 -5.71 88.25 -0.67
N ARG A 3 -5.88 86.96 -0.38
CA ARG A 3 -6.98 86.02 -0.70
C ARG A 3 -6.85 85.28 -2.00
N GLY A 4 -7.08 84.07 -1.94
CA GLY A 4 -7.66 83.14 -1.00
C GLY A 4 -7.49 81.73 -1.48
N LEU A 5 -7.33 81.05 -0.52
CA LEU A 5 -7.45 79.60 -0.31
C LEU A 5 -8.61 78.96 -1.10
N SER A 6 -8.40 77.88 -1.77
CA SER A 6 -9.37 76.82 -1.77
C SER A 6 -8.69 75.46 -1.95
N ARG A 7 -8.58 74.80 -0.85
CA ARG A 7 -8.24 73.36 -0.77
C ARG A 7 -9.40 72.54 -1.27
N ILE A 8 -9.20 71.78 -2.29
CA ILE A 8 -10.10 70.68 -2.60
C ILE A 8 -9.30 69.39 -2.38
N LEU A 9 -9.60 68.82 -1.22
CA LEU A 9 -9.14 67.51 -0.81
C LEU A 9 -9.93 66.49 -1.60
N GLY A 10 -9.35 65.97 -2.69
CA GLY A 10 -9.91 64.84 -3.43
C GLY A 10 -9.47 63.54 -2.75
N ALA A 11 -10.37 62.94 -1.98
CA ALA A 11 -10.14 61.60 -1.46
C ALA A 11 -10.26 60.58 -2.58
N LEU A 12 -9.12 60.01 -3.00
CA LEU A 12 -9.09 58.87 -3.86
C LEU A 12 -9.41 57.59 -3.06
N ILE A 13 -10.64 57.16 -3.12
CA ILE A 13 -11.06 55.87 -2.62
C ILE A 13 -10.60 54.80 -3.66
N ALA A 14 -9.53 54.13 -3.36
CA ALA A 14 -9.12 52.98 -4.14
C ALA A 14 -9.99 51.74 -3.77
N PRO A 15 -10.66 51.06 -4.71
CA PRO A 15 -11.37 49.86 -4.39
C PRO A 15 -10.34 48.74 -4.14
N ALA A 16 -10.31 48.20 -2.94
CA ALA A 16 -9.56 47.00 -2.61
C ALA A 16 -10.21 45.80 -3.32
N VAL A 17 -9.58 45.33 -4.35
CA VAL A 17 -9.97 44.05 -4.99
C VAL A 17 -9.54 42.93 -4.07
N VAL A 18 -10.49 42.38 -3.31
CA VAL A 18 -10.29 41.14 -2.54
C VAL A 18 -10.34 39.97 -3.50
N ILE A 19 -9.16 39.49 -3.87
CA ILE A 19 -9.05 38.22 -4.63
C ILE A 19 -9.22 37.08 -3.62
N THR A 20 -10.42 36.53 -3.54
CA THR A 20 -10.67 35.28 -2.81
C THR A 20 -10.11 34.13 -3.63
N VAL A 21 -8.94 33.64 -3.21
CA VAL A 21 -8.37 32.39 -3.76
C VAL A 21 -9.20 31.24 -3.20
N ALA A 22 -10.13 30.73 -3.99
CA ALA A 22 -10.82 29.50 -3.66
C ALA A 22 -9.81 28.35 -3.73
N SER A 23 -9.36 27.86 -2.58
CA SER A 23 -8.58 26.64 -2.48
C SER A 23 -9.47 25.47 -2.88
N VAL A 24 -9.34 25.02 -4.11
CA VAL A 24 -9.93 23.76 -4.57
C VAL A 24 -9.14 22.63 -3.92
N ALA A 25 -9.65 22.11 -2.81
CA ALA A 25 -9.15 20.86 -2.25
C ALA A 25 -9.45 19.75 -3.27
N ALA A 26 -8.43 19.33 -4.00
CA ALA A 26 -8.53 18.14 -4.84
C ALA A 26 -8.82 16.95 -3.92
N PRO A 27 -9.83 16.11 -4.22
CA PRO A 27 -10.03 14.89 -3.48
C PRO A 27 -8.80 14.01 -3.68
N SER A 28 -8.06 13.77 -2.61
CA SER A 28 -7.01 12.76 -2.61
C SER A 28 -7.70 11.43 -2.84
N LEU A 29 -7.60 10.88 -4.04
CA LEU A 29 -7.92 9.48 -4.31
C LEU A 29 -6.89 8.67 -3.52
N SER A 30 -7.22 8.36 -2.28
CA SER A 30 -6.52 7.35 -1.50
C SER A 30 -6.78 6.03 -2.22
N ALA A 31 -5.81 5.58 -3.01
CA ALA A 31 -5.86 4.25 -3.57
C ALA A 31 -5.98 3.27 -2.40
N ALA A 32 -7.07 2.50 -2.36
CA ALA A 32 -7.28 1.52 -1.30
C ALA A 32 -6.10 0.54 -1.32
N THR A 33 -5.45 0.34 -0.17
CA THR A 33 -4.38 -0.65 -0.03
C THR A 33 -4.96 -2.02 -0.39
N PRO A 34 -4.31 -2.78 -1.29
CA PRO A 34 -4.79 -4.11 -1.66
C PRO A 34 -4.94 -5.02 -0.43
N ASP A 35 -5.95 -5.88 -0.44
CA ASP A 35 -6.11 -6.92 0.58
C ASP A 35 -5.11 -8.05 0.32
N GLY A 36 -4.14 -8.22 1.21
CA GLY A 36 -3.09 -9.22 1.07
C GLY A 36 -3.60 -10.66 0.97
N LYS A 37 -4.71 -11.00 1.65
CA LYS A 37 -5.36 -12.31 1.51
C LYS A 37 -5.94 -12.49 0.11
N GLN A 38 -6.61 -11.47 -0.40
CA GLN A 38 -7.17 -11.51 -1.75
C GLN A 38 -6.05 -11.63 -2.79
N VAL A 39 -4.98 -10.84 -2.66
CA VAL A 39 -3.79 -10.96 -3.54
C VAL A 39 -3.21 -12.37 -3.49
N PHE A 40 -3.10 -12.99 -2.32
CA PHE A 40 -2.64 -14.38 -2.17
C PHE A 40 -3.47 -15.37 -2.99
N LEU A 41 -4.79 -15.21 -2.98
CA LEU A 41 -5.70 -16.07 -3.75
C LEU A 41 -5.64 -15.75 -5.26
N ASP A 42 -5.61 -14.49 -5.65
CA ASP A 42 -5.56 -14.05 -7.04
C ASP A 42 -4.27 -14.48 -7.72
N GLN A 43 -3.15 -14.43 -6.99
CA GLN A 43 -1.86 -14.93 -7.43
C GLN A 43 -1.76 -16.47 -7.41
N LYS A 44 -2.84 -17.17 -7.02
CA LYS A 44 -2.89 -18.64 -6.95
C LYS A 44 -1.83 -19.27 -6.03
N CYS A 45 -1.42 -18.56 -4.99
CA CYS A 45 -0.47 -19.09 -4.01
C CYS A 45 -1.03 -20.31 -3.27
N ASN A 46 -2.35 -20.33 -3.06
CA ASN A 46 -3.10 -21.45 -2.49
C ASN A 46 -3.11 -22.70 -3.37
N MET A 47 -2.60 -22.68 -4.58
CA MET A 47 -2.40 -23.91 -5.32
C MET A 47 -1.39 -24.82 -4.65
N CYS A 48 -0.36 -24.26 -4.03
CA CYS A 48 0.73 -25.00 -3.41
C CYS A 48 0.78 -24.85 -1.89
N HIS A 49 0.48 -23.66 -1.36
CA HIS A 49 0.65 -23.33 0.04
C HIS A 49 -0.66 -23.38 0.83
N ALA A 50 -0.59 -23.97 2.01
CA ALA A 50 -1.55 -23.75 3.07
C ALA A 50 -1.23 -22.45 3.83
N VAL A 51 -2.23 -21.84 4.40
CA VAL A 51 -2.12 -20.85 5.47
C VAL A 51 -3.16 -21.26 6.53
N SER A 52 -2.79 -22.19 7.39
CA SER A 52 -3.72 -22.83 8.33
C SER A 52 -4.37 -21.85 9.30
N SER A 53 -3.64 -20.79 9.71
CA SER A 53 -4.18 -19.71 10.55
C SER A 53 -5.29 -18.91 9.86
N ALA A 54 -5.32 -18.89 8.53
CA ALA A 54 -6.35 -18.21 7.75
C ALA A 54 -7.40 -19.16 7.15
N GLY A 55 -7.34 -20.46 7.49
CA GLY A 55 -8.25 -21.49 6.99
C GLY A 55 -8.03 -21.82 5.50
N ILE A 56 -6.85 -21.52 4.95
CA ILE A 56 -6.52 -21.78 3.54
C ILE A 56 -5.81 -23.13 3.42
N THR A 57 -6.35 -24.00 2.59
CA THR A 57 -5.78 -25.31 2.25
C THR A 57 -5.29 -25.33 0.81
N PRO A 58 -4.21 -26.09 0.49
CA PRO A 58 -3.71 -26.20 -0.87
C PRO A 58 -4.74 -26.89 -1.78
N THR A 59 -4.84 -26.41 -3.01
CA THR A 59 -5.75 -26.97 -4.01
C THR A 59 -5.07 -27.99 -4.93
N SER A 60 -3.74 -28.07 -4.92
CA SER A 60 -2.98 -29.06 -5.70
C SER A 60 -2.30 -30.09 -4.80
N LYS A 61 -1.79 -31.16 -5.41
CA LYS A 61 -1.02 -32.19 -4.71
C LYS A 61 0.45 -31.83 -4.48
N ILE A 62 0.88 -30.64 -4.91
CA ILE A 62 2.24 -30.16 -4.69
C ILE A 62 2.43 -29.90 -3.20
N LYS A 63 3.43 -30.53 -2.62
CA LYS A 63 3.76 -30.34 -1.22
C LYS A 63 4.65 -29.11 -1.08
N ALA A 64 4.06 -28.00 -0.64
CA ALA A 64 4.77 -26.82 -0.20
C ALA A 64 4.51 -26.59 1.30
N PRO A 65 5.38 -25.87 2.01
CA PRO A 65 5.19 -25.64 3.44
C PRO A 65 3.94 -24.80 3.71
N ASP A 66 3.31 -25.05 4.85
CA ASP A 66 2.32 -24.14 5.43
C ASP A 66 3.00 -22.83 5.79
N LEU A 67 2.43 -21.72 5.36
CA LEU A 67 3.00 -20.41 5.59
C LEU A 67 2.59 -19.80 6.94
N ALA A 68 1.62 -20.38 7.65
CA ALA A 68 1.28 -19.98 9.00
C ALA A 68 2.45 -20.25 9.95
N GLY A 69 2.92 -19.21 10.63
CA GLY A 69 4.08 -19.29 11.52
C GLY A 69 5.44 -19.36 10.81
N LEU A 70 5.49 -19.70 9.53
CA LEU A 70 6.72 -19.70 8.76
C LEU A 70 7.02 -18.30 8.23
N ALA A 71 6.08 -17.70 7.52
CA ALA A 71 6.27 -16.39 6.91
C ALA A 71 6.46 -15.27 7.94
N SER A 72 5.83 -15.38 9.10
CA SER A 72 5.98 -14.41 10.19
C SER A 72 7.37 -14.40 10.84
N LYS A 73 8.16 -15.45 10.65
CA LYS A 73 9.55 -15.57 11.14
C LYS A 73 10.60 -15.17 10.12
N GLU A 74 10.22 -14.98 8.87
CA GLU A 74 11.12 -14.59 7.79
C GLU A 74 11.18 -13.05 7.65
N ASP A 75 12.31 -12.55 7.18
CA ASP A 75 12.45 -11.12 6.86
C ASP A 75 11.53 -10.74 5.70
N PRO A 76 10.71 -9.68 5.82
CA PRO A 76 9.82 -9.24 4.74
C PRO A 76 10.57 -8.92 3.43
N ALA A 77 11.78 -8.34 3.52
CA ALA A 77 12.59 -8.04 2.36
C ALA A 77 13.08 -9.31 1.67
N PHE A 78 13.41 -10.36 2.46
CA PHE A 78 13.74 -11.67 1.91
C PHE A 78 12.54 -12.29 1.19
N ILE A 79 11.34 -12.28 1.80
CA ILE A 79 10.13 -12.83 1.16
C ILE A 79 9.86 -12.11 -0.16
N THR A 80 9.97 -10.79 -0.19
CA THR A 80 9.80 -9.97 -1.40
C THR A 80 10.73 -10.42 -2.51
N LYS A 81 12.03 -10.53 -2.24
CA LYS A 81 13.03 -10.98 -3.21
C LYS A 81 12.81 -12.44 -3.64
N PHE A 82 12.43 -13.30 -2.70
CA PHE A 82 12.19 -14.70 -2.97
C PHE A 82 11.00 -14.90 -3.92
N LEU A 83 9.91 -14.15 -3.73
CA LEU A 83 8.75 -14.15 -4.62
C LEU A 83 9.04 -13.59 -6.02
N LYS A 84 10.00 -12.67 -6.14
CA LYS A 84 10.52 -12.16 -7.42
C LYS A 84 11.61 -13.06 -8.05
N LYS A 85 11.96 -14.19 -7.41
CA LYS A 85 13.07 -15.08 -7.80
C LYS A 85 14.45 -14.40 -7.79
N GLU A 86 14.59 -13.32 -7.05
CA GLU A 86 15.85 -12.58 -6.86
C GLU A 86 16.68 -13.14 -5.71
N ALA A 87 16.08 -13.94 -4.84
CA ALA A 87 16.74 -14.66 -3.75
C ALA A 87 16.42 -16.15 -3.83
N ASP A 88 17.23 -16.96 -3.16
CA ASP A 88 16.98 -18.37 -2.99
C ASP A 88 16.92 -18.75 -1.49
N LYS A 89 16.29 -19.86 -1.21
CA LYS A 89 16.26 -20.49 0.11
C LYS A 89 16.77 -21.93 -0.04
N ASN A 90 17.83 -22.27 0.68
CA ASN A 90 18.50 -23.57 0.60
C ASN A 90 18.91 -23.94 -0.87
N GLY A 91 19.43 -22.95 -1.61
CA GLY A 91 19.88 -23.13 -2.99
C GLY A 91 18.74 -23.28 -4.01
N LYS A 92 17.49 -22.99 -3.64
CA LYS A 92 16.33 -23.09 -4.52
C LYS A 92 15.56 -21.79 -4.57
N LYS A 93 15.27 -21.35 -5.78
CA LYS A 93 14.39 -20.21 -6.03
C LYS A 93 12.93 -20.61 -5.86
N HIS A 94 12.07 -19.64 -5.57
CA HIS A 94 10.63 -19.86 -5.55
C HIS A 94 10.14 -20.40 -6.91
N LEU A 95 9.28 -21.40 -6.89
CA LEU A 95 8.85 -22.08 -8.12
C LEU A 95 8.09 -21.14 -9.05
N LYS A 96 7.17 -20.34 -8.50
CA LYS A 96 6.34 -19.38 -9.24
C LYS A 96 6.88 -17.97 -9.05
N ASN A 97 6.95 -17.18 -10.13
CA ASN A 97 7.22 -15.75 -10.04
C ASN A 97 5.96 -14.99 -9.65
N PHE A 98 6.10 -13.97 -8.82
CA PHE A 98 5.01 -13.04 -8.52
C PHE A 98 4.76 -12.13 -9.74
N THR A 99 3.51 -11.94 -10.11
CA THR A 99 3.11 -11.20 -11.33
C THR A 99 2.19 -10.00 -11.06
N GLY A 100 1.89 -9.71 -9.80
CA GLY A 100 1.13 -8.52 -9.38
C GLY A 100 1.97 -7.25 -9.35
N THR A 101 1.35 -6.15 -8.95
CA THR A 101 2.02 -4.87 -8.74
C THR A 101 2.94 -4.90 -7.52
N ASP A 102 3.78 -3.88 -7.34
CA ASP A 102 4.60 -3.78 -6.13
C ASP A 102 3.75 -3.53 -4.88
N GLU A 103 2.59 -2.85 -5.03
CA GLU A 103 1.61 -2.66 -3.96
C GLU A 103 0.95 -3.98 -3.57
N ASP A 104 0.59 -4.81 -4.54
CA ASP A 104 0.07 -6.17 -4.29
C ASP A 104 1.10 -7.04 -3.56
N LEU A 105 2.35 -6.96 -4.00
CA LEU A 105 3.45 -7.69 -3.36
C LEU A 105 3.65 -7.25 -1.91
N ALA A 106 3.67 -5.95 -1.67
CA ALA A 106 3.77 -5.42 -0.31
C ALA A 106 2.59 -5.84 0.56
N ALA A 107 1.38 -5.82 0.03
CA ALA A 107 0.17 -6.22 0.73
C ALA A 107 0.18 -7.70 1.11
N VAL A 108 0.54 -8.60 0.19
CA VAL A 108 0.60 -10.04 0.48
C VAL A 108 1.71 -10.37 1.47
N VAL A 109 2.87 -9.73 1.37
CA VAL A 109 3.98 -9.92 2.34
C VAL A 109 3.55 -9.46 3.72
N ALA A 110 2.95 -8.26 3.84
CA ALA A 110 2.46 -7.73 5.11
C ALA A 110 1.35 -8.62 5.72
N TRP A 111 0.47 -9.18 4.90
CA TRP A 111 -0.55 -10.11 5.36
C TRP A 111 0.06 -11.43 5.85
N LEU A 112 1.02 -12.01 5.11
CA LEU A 112 1.73 -13.23 5.51
C LEU A 112 2.49 -13.07 6.81
N GLN A 113 3.08 -11.91 7.07
CA GLN A 113 3.77 -11.60 8.32
C GLN A 113 2.85 -11.67 9.56
N LYS A 114 1.55 -11.49 9.37
CA LYS A 114 0.54 -11.58 10.44
C LYS A 114 0.01 -13.00 10.64
N GLN A 115 0.37 -13.96 9.77
CA GLN A 115 -0.09 -15.34 9.84
C GLN A 115 0.78 -16.15 10.83
N THR A 116 0.44 -16.09 12.09
CA THR A 116 1.11 -16.87 13.14
C THR A 116 0.66 -18.33 13.13
N GLU A 117 1.41 -19.22 13.76
CA GLU A 117 0.96 -20.61 13.95
C GLU A 117 -0.38 -20.62 14.70
N PRO A 118 -1.33 -21.47 14.24
CA PRO A 118 -2.55 -21.67 15.01
C PRO A 118 -2.19 -22.24 16.39
N ALA A 119 -2.89 -21.77 17.42
CA ALA A 119 -2.71 -22.29 18.76
C ALA A 119 -2.91 -23.82 18.74
N LYS A 120 -1.91 -24.56 19.18
CA LYS A 120 -2.05 -26.02 19.35
C LYS A 120 -3.15 -26.26 20.40
N LYS A 121 -4.23 -26.88 19.97
CA LYS A 121 -5.26 -27.35 20.89
C LYS A 121 -4.76 -28.54 21.67
#